data_47951cbad72a7fdbd1adea517e9020ee
#
_entry.id   47951cbad72a7fdbd1adea517e9020ee
#
_cell.length_a   1.000
_cell.length_b   1.000
_cell.length_c   1.000
_cell.angle_alpha   90.00
_cell.angle_beta   90.00
_cell.angle_gamma   90.00
#
_symmetry.space_group_name_H-M   'P 1'
#
loop_
_entity.id
_entity.type
_entity.pdbx_description
1 polymer ?
#
loop_
_entity_poly.entity_id
_entity_poly.type
_entity_poly.pdbx_seq_one_letter_code
_entity_poly.pdbx_strand_id
1 'polypeptide(L)'
;MAKAPRRRRKPRSPRRLSAGTKTALFLLIVVAIAAGYSWHEGRSWRPDEAVWPDQGALIGAADGAVDFGTLAGLGAQFVYLEASDGAGRKDVGFAQNFARARRSGLAVGAAHRFDPCAVADGQSANFVTMVPRDESLLPPAILLESTAD
;
A
#
# COMPACT_ATOMS: atom_id res chain seq x y z
N MET A 1 24.55 -31.97 67.76
CA MET A 1 24.46 -31.15 66.54
C MET A 1 23.00 -30.75 66.39
N ALA A 2 22.62 -29.50 66.69
CA ALA A 2 21.25 -29.01 66.59
C ALA A 2 20.96 -28.41 65.21
N LYS A 3 19.94 -28.92 64.52
CA LYS A 3 19.54 -28.53 63.15
C LYS A 3 18.75 -27.23 63.20
N ALA A 4 19.28 -26.15 62.61
CA ALA A 4 18.65 -24.83 62.56
C ALA A 4 17.28 -24.85 61.84
N PRO A 5 16.27 -24.11 62.33
CA PRO A 5 14.94 -24.11 61.72
C PRO A 5 14.94 -23.38 60.37
N ARG A 6 14.44 -24.04 59.31
CA ARG A 6 14.24 -23.46 57.98
C ARG A 6 13.14 -22.36 58.07
N ARG A 7 13.52 -21.09 57.91
CA ARG A 7 12.56 -19.95 57.73
C ARG A 7 11.72 -20.17 56.50
N ARG A 8 10.44 -20.50 56.66
CA ARG A 8 9.44 -20.49 55.55
C ARG A 8 9.28 -19.07 55.00
N ARG A 9 9.67 -18.86 53.75
CA ARG A 9 9.39 -17.61 53.05
C ARG A 9 7.88 -17.46 52.88
N LYS A 10 7.28 -16.39 53.43
CA LYS A 10 5.86 -16.04 53.22
C LYS A 10 5.61 -15.82 51.75
N PRO A 11 4.54 -16.41 51.16
CA PRO A 11 4.16 -16.13 49.78
C PRO A 11 3.87 -14.64 49.64
N ARG A 12 4.47 -14.00 48.62
CA ARG A 12 4.17 -12.62 48.26
C ARG A 12 2.72 -12.54 47.77
N SER A 13 1.87 -11.79 48.48
CA SER A 13 0.52 -11.52 48.02
C SER A 13 0.56 -10.83 46.65
N PRO A 14 -0.32 -11.19 45.70
CA PRO A 14 -0.38 -10.50 44.41
C PRO A 14 -0.70 -9.01 44.65
N ARG A 15 0.16 -8.13 44.16
CA ARG A 15 -0.06 -6.69 44.20
C ARG A 15 -1.35 -6.37 43.45
N ARG A 16 -2.41 -6.05 44.12
CA ARG A 16 -3.64 -5.55 43.51
C ARG A 16 -3.34 -4.17 42.93
N LEU A 17 -3.59 -4.01 41.63
CA LEU A 17 -3.47 -2.72 40.95
C LEU A 17 -4.41 -1.70 41.63
N SER A 18 -3.92 -0.48 41.85
CA SER A 18 -4.75 0.61 42.38
C SER A 18 -5.92 0.95 41.45
N ALA A 19 -6.96 1.56 41.95
CA ALA A 19 -8.10 1.98 41.11
C ALA A 19 -7.63 2.91 39.99
N GLY A 20 -6.74 3.86 40.27
CA GLY A 20 -6.17 4.75 39.26
C GLY A 20 -5.38 4.02 38.15
N THR A 21 -4.61 2.97 38.51
CA THR A 21 -3.89 2.17 37.52
C THR A 21 -4.84 1.39 36.59
N LYS A 22 -5.95 0.89 37.16
CA LYS A 22 -6.99 0.19 36.37
C LYS A 22 -7.69 1.14 35.39
N THR A 23 -8.02 2.35 35.84
CA THR A 23 -8.63 3.38 34.98
C THR A 23 -7.68 3.83 33.86
N ALA A 24 -6.41 4.06 34.20
CA ALA A 24 -5.40 4.41 33.18
C ALA A 24 -5.21 3.30 32.14
N LEU A 25 -5.15 2.04 32.59
CA LEU A 25 -5.05 0.90 31.66
C LEU A 25 -6.29 0.77 30.76
N PHE A 26 -7.48 0.97 31.32
CA PHE A 26 -8.74 0.95 30.56
C PHE A 26 -8.75 2.04 29.48
N LEU A 27 -8.39 3.29 29.83
CA LEU A 27 -8.31 4.40 28.87
C LEU A 27 -7.28 4.12 27.76
N LEU A 28 -6.14 3.54 28.11
CA LEU A 28 -5.10 3.18 27.15
C LEU A 28 -5.59 2.12 26.16
N ILE A 29 -6.34 1.13 26.63
CA ILE A 29 -6.96 0.11 25.78
C ILE A 29 -8.00 0.73 24.85
N VAL A 30 -8.85 1.64 25.34
CA VAL A 30 -9.85 2.33 24.54
C VAL A 30 -9.17 3.15 23.42
N VAL A 31 -8.12 3.90 23.76
CA VAL A 31 -7.34 4.67 22.78
C VAL A 31 -6.68 3.75 21.75
N ALA A 32 -6.11 2.63 22.18
CA ALA A 32 -5.49 1.66 21.26
C ALA A 32 -6.51 1.04 20.30
N ILE A 33 -7.71 0.70 20.78
CA ILE A 33 -8.81 0.18 19.96
C ILE A 33 -9.27 1.24 18.96
N ALA A 34 -9.49 2.48 19.40
CA ALA A 34 -9.92 3.58 18.55
C ALA A 34 -8.86 3.88 17.46
N ALA A 35 -7.58 3.90 17.82
CA ALA A 35 -6.49 4.09 16.88
C ALA A 35 -6.40 2.92 15.86
N GLY A 36 -6.55 1.68 16.32
CA GLY A 36 -6.58 0.50 15.47
C GLY A 36 -7.76 0.51 14.50
N TYR A 37 -8.93 0.92 14.97
CA TYR A 37 -10.13 1.06 14.12
C TYR A 37 -9.95 2.15 13.06
N SER A 38 -9.49 3.34 13.46
CA SER A 38 -9.23 4.45 12.53
C SER A 38 -8.17 4.10 11.49
N TRP A 39 -7.15 3.34 11.90
CA TRP A 39 -6.12 2.85 10.98
C TRP A 39 -6.67 1.84 9.98
N HIS A 40 -7.53 0.93 10.43
CA HIS A 40 -8.18 -0.06 9.57
C HIS A 40 -9.11 0.61 8.56
N GLU A 41 -9.97 1.52 9.03
CA GLU A 41 -10.91 2.28 8.19
C GLU A 41 -10.19 3.09 7.12
N GLY A 42 -9.09 3.80 7.49
CA GLY A 42 -8.30 4.58 6.53
C GLY A 42 -7.63 3.73 5.44
N ARG A 43 -7.32 2.47 5.74
CA ARG A 43 -6.73 1.54 4.76
C ARG A 43 -7.75 0.88 3.83
N SER A 44 -8.99 0.77 4.25
CA SER A 44 -10.09 0.18 3.48
C SER A 44 -10.95 1.23 2.77
N TRP A 45 -10.59 2.52 2.90
CA TRP A 45 -11.35 3.59 2.25
C TRP A 45 -11.32 3.41 0.72
N ARG A 46 -12.51 3.51 0.13
CA ARG A 46 -12.71 3.50 -1.31
C ARG A 46 -13.66 4.61 -1.70
N PRO A 47 -13.55 5.15 -2.93
CA PRO A 47 -14.58 6.00 -3.49
C PRO A 47 -15.92 5.28 -3.54
N ASP A 48 -17.01 6.06 -3.46
CA ASP A 48 -18.36 5.52 -3.59
C ASP A 48 -18.58 4.97 -5.00
N GLU A 49 -18.90 3.68 -5.11
CA GLU A 49 -19.14 2.99 -6.38
C GLU A 49 -20.34 3.56 -7.15
N ALA A 50 -21.32 4.18 -6.46
CA ALA A 50 -22.42 4.84 -7.13
C ALA A 50 -21.99 6.09 -7.90
N VAL A 51 -20.90 6.73 -7.46
CA VAL A 51 -20.32 7.92 -8.11
C VAL A 51 -19.17 7.55 -9.03
N TRP A 52 -18.36 6.56 -8.62
CA TRP A 52 -17.16 6.10 -9.31
C TRP A 52 -17.22 4.58 -9.50
N PRO A 53 -18.02 4.10 -10.49
CA PRO A 53 -18.22 2.66 -10.69
C PRO A 53 -16.94 1.94 -11.14
N ASP A 54 -16.10 2.62 -11.93
CA ASP A 54 -14.87 2.04 -12.44
C ASP A 54 -13.71 2.40 -11.49
N GLN A 55 -13.26 1.41 -10.73
CA GLN A 55 -12.19 1.59 -9.76
C GLN A 55 -10.95 0.82 -10.18
N GLY A 56 -9.79 1.42 -10.00
CA GLY A 56 -8.51 0.82 -10.34
C GLY A 56 -7.38 1.36 -9.48
N ALA A 57 -6.16 0.94 -9.80
CA ALA A 57 -4.96 1.38 -9.09
C ALA A 57 -3.87 1.81 -10.06
N LEU A 58 -3.01 2.72 -9.60
CA LEU A 58 -1.73 3.05 -10.22
C LEU A 58 -0.62 2.37 -9.40
N ILE A 59 0.24 1.61 -10.05
CA ILE A 59 1.26 0.80 -9.40
C ILE A 59 2.60 1.00 -10.09
N GLY A 60 3.64 1.27 -9.30
CA GLY A 60 5.01 1.37 -9.72
C GLY A 60 5.96 0.50 -8.89
N ALA A 61 7.25 0.54 -9.17
CA ALA A 61 8.27 -0.20 -8.41
C ALA A 61 8.30 0.18 -6.93
N ALA A 62 7.91 1.40 -6.57
CA ALA A 62 7.87 1.88 -5.19
C ALA A 62 6.86 1.14 -4.31
N ASP A 63 5.81 0.55 -4.92
CA ASP A 63 4.78 -0.20 -4.20
C ASP A 63 5.22 -1.64 -3.84
N GLY A 64 6.38 -2.05 -4.33
CA GLY A 64 6.94 -3.38 -4.07
C GLY A 64 6.15 -4.52 -4.71
N ALA A 65 6.00 -5.61 -3.98
CA ALA A 65 5.31 -6.80 -4.47
C ALA A 65 3.79 -6.68 -4.27
N VAL A 66 3.05 -6.38 -5.33
CA VAL A 66 1.59 -6.28 -5.32
C VAL A 66 0.94 -7.62 -5.67
N ASP A 67 -0.09 -8.01 -4.95
CA ASP A 67 -0.96 -9.14 -5.28
C ASP A 67 -2.16 -8.66 -6.11
N PHE A 68 -2.06 -8.79 -7.42
CA PHE A 68 -3.10 -8.37 -8.37
C PHE A 68 -4.37 -9.22 -8.26
N GLY A 69 -4.27 -10.47 -7.81
CA GLY A 69 -5.44 -11.31 -7.54
C GLY A 69 -6.27 -10.77 -6.38
N THR A 70 -5.60 -10.40 -5.30
CA THR A 70 -6.24 -9.73 -4.17
C THR A 70 -6.83 -8.38 -4.60
N LEU A 71 -6.12 -7.59 -5.40
CA LEU A 71 -6.61 -6.30 -5.91
C LEU A 71 -7.90 -6.47 -6.71
N ALA A 72 -7.95 -7.43 -7.64
CA ALA A 72 -9.17 -7.77 -8.39
C ALA A 72 -10.30 -8.25 -7.48
N GLY A 73 -10.01 -9.12 -6.51
CA GLY A 73 -10.97 -9.62 -5.53
C GLY A 73 -11.54 -8.52 -4.62
N LEU A 74 -10.81 -7.44 -4.46
CA LEU A 74 -11.25 -6.25 -3.76
C LEU A 74 -12.10 -5.30 -4.64
N GLY A 75 -12.37 -5.61 -5.89
CA GLY A 75 -13.24 -4.87 -6.79
C GLY A 75 -12.52 -3.94 -7.77
N ALA A 76 -11.18 -3.98 -7.85
CA ALA A 76 -10.49 -3.27 -8.90
C ALA A 76 -10.82 -3.89 -10.27
N GLN A 77 -11.07 -3.05 -11.24
CA GLN A 77 -11.39 -3.44 -12.62
C GLN A 77 -10.21 -3.23 -13.55
N PHE A 78 -9.36 -2.26 -13.23
CA PHE A 78 -8.19 -1.93 -14.02
C PHE A 78 -6.97 -1.59 -13.17
N VAL A 79 -5.81 -1.61 -13.80
CA VAL A 79 -4.56 -1.13 -13.21
C VAL A 79 -3.74 -0.40 -14.26
N TYR A 80 -3.22 0.75 -13.88
CA TYR A 80 -2.14 1.41 -14.60
C TYR A 80 -0.81 1.09 -13.96
N LEU A 81 0.16 0.71 -14.78
CA LEU A 81 1.52 0.39 -14.35
C LEU A 81 2.46 1.49 -14.80
N GLU A 82 3.23 2.05 -13.89
CA GLU A 82 4.29 2.99 -14.25
C GLU A 82 5.33 2.26 -15.11
N ALA A 83 5.57 2.76 -16.31
CA ALA A 83 6.52 2.16 -17.26
C ALA A 83 7.82 2.95 -17.30
N SER A 84 7.72 4.27 -17.25
CA SER A 84 8.86 5.17 -17.41
C SER A 84 8.62 6.52 -16.74
N ASP A 85 9.73 7.22 -16.48
CA ASP A 85 9.75 8.53 -15.84
C ASP A 85 10.78 9.41 -16.55
N GLY A 86 10.34 10.56 -17.02
CA GLY A 86 11.17 11.45 -17.82
C GLY A 86 11.81 10.79 -19.04
N ALA A 87 12.90 11.35 -19.53
CA ALA A 87 13.55 10.89 -20.76
C ALA A 87 14.44 9.65 -20.60
N GLY A 88 14.72 9.17 -19.37
CA GLY A 88 15.73 8.12 -19.19
C GLY A 88 15.43 7.09 -18.12
N ARG A 89 14.54 7.36 -17.17
CA ARG A 89 14.22 6.40 -16.10
C ARG A 89 13.16 5.41 -16.55
N LYS A 90 13.39 4.14 -16.21
CA LYS A 90 12.48 3.02 -16.49
C LYS A 90 12.08 2.38 -15.18
N ASP A 91 10.80 2.01 -15.06
CA ASP A 91 10.35 1.25 -13.90
C ASP A 91 10.85 -0.18 -13.99
N VAL A 92 11.67 -0.59 -13.02
CA VAL A 92 12.30 -1.92 -12.99
C VAL A 92 11.29 -3.04 -12.72
N GLY A 93 10.14 -2.71 -12.13
CA GLY A 93 9.05 -3.64 -11.83
C GLY A 93 8.06 -3.82 -12.99
N PHE A 94 8.09 -2.93 -14.00
CA PHE A 94 7.06 -2.88 -15.03
C PHE A 94 6.79 -4.22 -15.70
N ALA A 95 7.81 -4.87 -16.25
CA ALA A 95 7.64 -6.12 -17.00
C ALA A 95 7.05 -7.25 -16.13
N GLN A 96 7.49 -7.35 -14.88
CA GLN A 96 6.99 -8.36 -13.93
C GLN A 96 5.55 -8.05 -13.52
N ASN A 97 5.25 -6.81 -13.16
CA ASN A 97 3.92 -6.37 -12.78
C ASN A 97 2.95 -6.51 -13.94
N PHE A 98 3.36 -6.15 -15.15
CA PHE A 98 2.58 -6.31 -16.38
C PHE A 98 2.15 -7.78 -16.60
N ALA A 99 3.10 -8.72 -16.55
CA ALA A 99 2.80 -10.12 -16.70
C ALA A 99 1.88 -10.68 -15.61
N ARG A 100 1.98 -10.17 -14.36
CA ARG A 100 1.15 -10.58 -13.23
C ARG A 100 -0.26 -9.99 -13.30
N ALA A 101 -0.38 -8.70 -13.61
CA ALA A 101 -1.65 -8.01 -13.76
C ALA A 101 -2.51 -8.63 -14.87
N ARG A 102 -1.91 -8.93 -16.02
CA ARG A 102 -2.60 -9.62 -17.13
C ARG A 102 -3.20 -10.97 -16.71
N ARG A 103 -2.52 -11.72 -15.87
CA ARG A 103 -3.01 -13.03 -15.38
C ARG A 103 -4.13 -12.92 -14.35
N SER A 104 -4.32 -11.78 -13.72
CA SER A 104 -5.38 -11.57 -12.71
C SER A 104 -6.74 -11.17 -13.31
N GLY A 105 -6.81 -10.95 -14.63
CA GLY A 105 -8.03 -10.55 -15.32
C GLY A 105 -8.34 -9.05 -15.24
N LEU A 106 -7.44 -8.23 -14.66
CA LEU A 106 -7.56 -6.78 -14.67
C LEU A 106 -7.31 -6.22 -16.08
N ALA A 107 -8.03 -5.16 -16.45
CA ALA A 107 -7.66 -4.33 -17.58
C ALA A 107 -6.36 -3.59 -17.25
N VAL A 108 -5.35 -3.67 -18.16
CA VAL A 108 -4.02 -3.14 -17.89
C VAL A 108 -3.73 -1.94 -18.78
N GLY A 109 -3.26 -0.85 -18.21
CA GLY A 109 -2.69 0.29 -18.90
C GLY A 109 -1.25 0.55 -18.48
N ALA A 110 -0.55 1.36 -19.24
CA ALA A 110 0.78 1.84 -18.94
C ALA A 110 0.77 3.34 -18.69
N ALA A 111 1.52 3.79 -17.69
CA ALA A 111 1.63 5.21 -17.34
C ALA A 111 3.06 5.71 -17.49
N HIS A 112 3.18 6.93 -17.93
CA HIS A 112 4.44 7.69 -18.01
C HIS A 112 4.42 8.85 -17.05
N ARG A 113 5.43 8.95 -16.20
CA ARG A 113 5.62 10.12 -15.33
C ARG A 113 6.33 11.21 -16.12
N PHE A 114 5.63 12.30 -16.36
CA PHE A 114 6.14 13.41 -17.17
C PHE A 114 7.10 14.29 -16.36
N ASP A 115 8.25 14.57 -16.96
CA ASP A 115 9.23 15.54 -16.45
C ASP A 115 9.17 16.81 -17.29
N PRO A 116 8.68 17.94 -16.75
CA PRO A 116 8.59 19.19 -17.50
C PRO A 116 9.96 19.77 -17.89
N CYS A 117 11.04 19.33 -17.26
CA CYS A 117 12.40 19.78 -17.55
C CYS A 117 13.10 18.94 -18.63
N ALA A 118 12.51 17.83 -19.06
CA ALA A 118 13.06 16.96 -20.09
C ALA A 118 12.37 17.14 -21.44
N VAL A 119 13.12 16.92 -22.55
CA VAL A 119 12.58 17.04 -23.90
C VAL A 119 11.53 15.97 -24.19
N ALA A 120 10.43 16.35 -24.84
CA ALA A 120 9.28 15.50 -25.09
C ALA A 120 9.61 14.25 -25.93
N ASP A 121 10.44 14.41 -26.97
CA ASP A 121 10.83 13.28 -27.84
C ASP A 121 11.58 12.19 -27.08
N GLY A 122 12.46 12.60 -26.13
CA GLY A 122 13.16 11.66 -25.26
C GLY A 122 12.22 10.89 -24.35
N GLN A 123 11.21 11.56 -23.81
CA GLN A 123 10.20 10.96 -22.94
C GLN A 123 9.32 9.97 -23.72
N SER A 124 8.86 10.36 -24.91
CA SER A 124 8.09 9.50 -25.79
C SER A 124 8.88 8.25 -26.19
N ALA A 125 10.15 8.42 -26.60
CA ALA A 125 11.03 7.31 -26.94
C ALA A 125 11.25 6.37 -25.74
N ASN A 126 11.44 6.91 -24.53
CA ASN A 126 11.59 6.12 -23.31
C ASN A 126 10.34 5.27 -23.04
N PHE A 127 9.15 5.87 -23.12
CA PHE A 127 7.88 5.17 -22.88
C PHE A 127 7.63 4.04 -23.89
N VAL A 128 7.74 4.34 -25.19
CA VAL A 128 7.42 3.34 -26.23
C VAL A 128 8.40 2.17 -26.30
N THR A 129 9.60 2.30 -25.71
CA THR A 129 10.55 1.18 -25.59
C THR A 129 10.18 0.22 -24.48
N MET A 130 9.35 0.65 -23.51
CA MET A 130 8.94 -0.16 -22.35
C MET A 130 7.62 -0.87 -22.58
N VAL A 131 6.68 -0.20 -23.25
CA VAL A 131 5.30 -0.68 -23.37
C VAL A 131 5.13 -1.54 -24.61
N PRO A 132 4.65 -2.78 -24.48
CA PRO A 132 4.36 -3.63 -25.63
C PRO A 132 3.25 -3.03 -26.49
N ARG A 133 3.33 -3.25 -27.79
CA ARG A 133 2.26 -2.90 -28.74
C ARG A 133 1.17 -3.96 -28.69
N ASP A 134 0.16 -3.71 -27.90
CA ASP A 134 -0.95 -4.63 -27.63
C ASP A 134 -2.26 -3.82 -27.61
N GLU A 135 -3.14 -4.08 -28.55
CA GLU A 135 -4.43 -3.38 -28.68
C GLU A 135 -5.39 -3.65 -27.54
N SER A 136 -5.14 -4.67 -26.72
CA SER A 136 -5.93 -4.97 -25.53
C SER A 136 -5.56 -4.13 -24.31
N LEU A 137 -4.53 -3.27 -24.42
CA LEU A 137 -4.16 -2.35 -23.35
C LEU A 137 -5.12 -1.16 -23.28
N LEU A 138 -5.30 -0.65 -22.08
CA LEU A 138 -5.95 0.65 -21.90
C LEU A 138 -5.11 1.74 -22.57
N PRO A 139 -5.74 2.85 -22.99
CA PRO A 139 -5.01 4.00 -23.50
C PRO A 139 -3.89 4.42 -22.54
N PRO A 140 -2.72 4.82 -23.05
CA PRO A 140 -1.61 5.25 -22.19
C PRO A 140 -1.98 6.48 -21.36
N ALA A 141 -1.51 6.51 -20.12
CA ALA A 141 -1.72 7.63 -19.20
C ALA A 141 -0.43 8.44 -19.00
N ILE A 142 -0.59 9.75 -18.81
CA ILE A 142 0.51 10.65 -18.43
C ILE A 142 0.25 11.13 -17.01
N LEU A 143 1.22 10.93 -16.13
CA LEU A 143 1.20 11.40 -14.77
C LEU A 143 1.87 12.78 -14.71
N LEU A 144 1.09 13.79 -14.35
CA LEU A 144 1.58 15.14 -14.12
C LEU A 144 1.61 15.35 -12.60
N GLU A 145 2.80 15.44 -12.03
CA GLU A 145 2.96 15.83 -10.64
C GLU A 145 3.21 17.32 -10.57
N SER A 146 2.33 18.07 -9.92
CA SER A 146 2.66 19.42 -9.51
C SER A 146 3.55 19.31 -8.28
N THR A 147 4.83 19.65 -8.41
CA THR A 147 5.62 20.05 -7.23
C THR A 147 5.01 21.37 -6.74
N ALA A 148 4.11 21.29 -5.77
CA ALA A 148 3.73 22.48 -5.02
C ALA A 148 4.95 22.85 -4.16
N ASP A 149 5.67 23.88 -4.55
CA ASP A 149 6.64 24.58 -3.70
C ASP A 149 5.91 25.29 -2.56
#